data_3acf34a7ccab8aa309bde118de969959
#
_entry.id   3acf34a7ccab8aa309bde118de969959
#
_cell.length_a   1.000
_cell.length_b   1.000
_cell.length_c   1.000
_cell.angle_alpha   90.00
_cell.angle_beta   90.00
_cell.angle_gamma   90.00
#
_symmetry.space_group_name_H-M   'P 1'
#
loop_
_entity.id
_entity.type
_entity.pdbx_description
1 polymer ?
#
loop_
_entity_poly.entity_id
_entity_poly.type
_entity_poly.pdbx_seq_one_letter_code
_entity_poly.pdbx_strand_id
1 'polypeptide(L)'
;KLDDGTIFDSSRERNEAFRFPVGRGRVIKGWDVGIMTMRKGEIVKLTCPPLYAYGARGSPPKIPPEATLHFEIELLKWVQGDDLTGDTGVMKKILLKGDKWQSPKEGDDITISWKGRVDGKEFASAEKQVVSLGKTKMVE
;
A
#
# COMPACT_ATOMS: atom_id res chain seq x y z
N LYS A 1 13.20 14.51 -9.92
CA LYS A 1 13.86 15.67 -10.53
C LYS A 1 13.19 16.00 -11.85
N LEU A 2 13.21 17.26 -12.24
CA LEU A 2 12.87 17.73 -13.58
C LEU A 2 14.07 17.55 -14.53
N ASP A 3 13.88 17.82 -15.83
CA ASP A 3 14.94 17.75 -16.85
C ASP A 3 16.10 18.72 -16.56
N ASP A 4 15.81 19.86 -15.95
CA ASP A 4 16.81 20.86 -15.53
C ASP A 4 17.57 20.48 -14.24
N GLY A 5 17.27 19.33 -13.65
CA GLY A 5 17.86 18.84 -12.41
C GLY A 5 17.19 19.33 -11.13
N THR A 6 16.17 20.18 -11.21
CA THR A 6 15.43 20.70 -10.05
C THR A 6 14.78 19.53 -9.28
N ILE A 7 15.08 19.44 -7.99
CA ILE A 7 14.44 18.43 -7.09
C ILE A 7 13.11 18.99 -6.62
N PHE A 8 12.02 18.38 -7.00
CA PHE A 8 10.67 18.77 -6.57
C PHE A 8 10.19 18.01 -5.33
N ASP A 9 10.73 16.82 -5.07
CA ASP A 9 10.43 16.01 -3.88
C ASP A 9 11.53 14.98 -3.60
N SER A 10 11.75 14.68 -2.30
CA SER A 10 12.71 13.68 -1.84
C SER A 10 12.30 13.10 -0.48
N SER A 11 12.02 11.80 -0.43
CA SER A 11 11.78 11.07 0.81
C SER A 11 13.06 10.91 1.64
N ARG A 12 14.23 10.85 0.98
CA ARG A 12 15.54 10.79 1.66
C ARG A 12 15.84 12.06 2.45
N GLU A 13 15.50 13.24 1.93
CA GLU A 13 15.67 14.51 2.65
C GLU A 13 14.77 14.61 3.89
N ARG A 14 13.59 14.00 3.84
CA ARG A 14 12.69 13.90 5.00
C ARG A 14 13.03 12.79 5.96
N ASN A 15 13.98 11.92 5.59
CA ASN A 15 14.33 10.70 6.33
C ASN A 15 13.11 9.81 6.61
N GLU A 16 12.17 9.76 5.68
CA GLU A 16 10.92 9.02 5.80
C GLU A 16 10.63 8.23 4.53
N ALA A 17 10.48 6.91 4.66
CA ALA A 17 10.14 6.05 3.54
C ALA A 17 8.71 6.33 3.05
N PHE A 18 8.55 6.54 1.74
CA PHE A 18 7.24 6.71 1.13
C PHE A 18 6.53 5.37 0.99
N ARG A 19 5.30 5.28 1.46
CA ARG A 19 4.48 4.06 1.45
C ARG A 19 3.21 4.28 0.66
N PHE A 20 2.87 3.34 -0.19
CA PHE A 20 1.64 3.37 -0.98
C PHE A 20 1.28 1.97 -1.50
N PRO A 21 0.01 1.69 -1.80
CA PRO A 21 -0.43 0.46 -2.45
C PRO A 21 -0.11 0.54 -3.95
N VAL A 22 0.76 -0.37 -4.43
CA VAL A 22 1.17 -0.44 -5.84
C VAL A 22 0.07 -1.03 -6.71
N GLY A 23 -0.07 -0.55 -7.97
CA GLY A 23 -1.06 -1.04 -8.94
C GLY A 23 -2.50 -0.60 -8.65
N ARG A 24 -2.71 0.39 -7.77
CA ARG A 24 -4.03 0.90 -7.38
C ARG A 24 -4.32 2.33 -7.87
N GLY A 25 -3.45 2.91 -8.70
CA GLY A 25 -3.60 4.28 -9.20
C GLY A 25 -3.47 5.35 -8.10
N ARG A 26 -2.80 5.03 -6.99
CA ARG A 26 -2.55 5.98 -5.89
C ARG A 26 -1.31 6.85 -6.13
N VAL A 27 -0.53 6.48 -7.12
CA VAL A 27 0.66 7.20 -7.58
C VAL A 27 0.59 7.37 -9.09
N ILE A 28 1.52 8.12 -9.68
CA ILE A 28 1.61 8.27 -11.13
C ILE A 28 1.79 6.92 -11.82
N LYS A 29 1.27 6.78 -13.05
CA LYS A 29 1.30 5.52 -13.81
C LYS A 29 2.71 4.94 -13.95
N GLY A 30 3.71 5.80 -14.13
CA GLY A 30 5.11 5.37 -14.24
C GLY A 30 5.59 4.61 -13.00
N TRP A 31 5.17 5.02 -11.81
CA TRP A 31 5.49 4.31 -10.58
C TRP A 31 4.73 2.99 -10.46
N ASP A 32 3.42 3.00 -10.72
CA ASP A 32 2.62 1.76 -10.65
C ASP A 32 3.17 0.67 -11.58
N VAL A 33 3.61 1.02 -12.79
CA VAL A 33 4.19 0.06 -13.74
C VAL A 33 5.63 -0.29 -13.35
N GLY A 34 6.48 0.71 -13.10
CA GLY A 34 7.91 0.51 -12.89
C GLY A 34 8.23 -0.27 -11.62
N ILE A 35 7.58 0.08 -10.50
CA ILE A 35 7.88 -0.55 -9.20
C ILE A 35 7.44 -2.01 -9.15
N MET A 36 6.39 -2.40 -9.88
CA MET A 36 5.99 -3.82 -9.98
C MET A 36 7.06 -4.72 -10.61
N THR A 37 8.01 -4.16 -11.33
CA THR A 37 9.12 -4.93 -11.94
C THR A 37 10.36 -5.03 -11.03
N MET A 38 10.39 -4.28 -9.93
CA MET A 38 11.56 -4.18 -9.04
C MET A 38 11.65 -5.34 -8.05
N ARG A 39 12.88 -5.62 -7.64
CA ARG A 39 13.20 -6.56 -6.55
C ARG A 39 13.56 -5.81 -5.27
N LYS A 40 13.39 -6.46 -4.11
CA LYS A 40 13.78 -5.87 -2.83
C LYS A 40 15.27 -5.50 -2.81
N GLY A 41 15.56 -4.27 -2.39
CA GLY A 41 16.92 -3.72 -2.37
C GLY A 41 17.40 -3.16 -3.71
N GLU A 42 16.59 -3.27 -4.75
CA GLU A 42 16.94 -2.73 -6.07
C GLU A 42 16.80 -1.20 -6.09
N ILE A 43 17.75 -0.53 -6.74
CA ILE A 43 17.74 0.91 -6.98
C ILE A 43 17.66 1.12 -8.48
N VAL A 44 16.65 1.86 -8.92
CA VAL A 44 16.42 2.16 -10.34
C VAL A 44 16.30 3.65 -10.60
N LYS A 45 16.65 4.05 -11.83
CA LYS A 45 16.25 5.35 -12.38
C LYS A 45 15.01 5.15 -13.26
N LEU A 46 13.93 5.82 -12.90
CA LEU A 46 12.68 5.79 -13.64
C LEU A 46 12.49 7.14 -14.33
N THR A 47 12.37 7.12 -15.66
CA THR A 47 12.01 8.30 -16.46
C THR A 47 10.55 8.20 -16.85
N CYS A 48 9.75 9.13 -16.38
CA CYS A 48 8.31 9.16 -16.59
C CYS A 48 7.95 10.37 -17.48
N PRO A 49 7.68 10.17 -18.78
CA PRO A 49 7.16 11.22 -19.63
C PRO A 49 5.78 11.69 -19.15
N PRO A 50 5.28 12.86 -19.61
CA PRO A 50 4.04 13.46 -19.10
C PRO A 50 2.86 12.51 -19.02
N LEU A 51 2.64 11.66 -20.01
CA LEU A 51 1.54 10.68 -20.07
C LEU A 51 1.56 9.67 -18.89
N TYR A 52 2.73 9.38 -18.36
CA TYR A 52 2.94 8.47 -17.21
C TYR A 52 3.19 9.22 -15.90
N ALA A 53 3.13 10.55 -15.92
CA ALA A 53 3.31 11.44 -14.79
C ALA A 53 2.06 12.31 -14.58
N TYR A 54 2.18 13.64 -14.68
CA TYR A 54 1.07 14.58 -14.41
C TYR A 54 0.47 15.21 -15.69
N GLY A 55 0.89 14.77 -16.88
CA GLY A 55 0.32 15.17 -18.16
C GLY A 55 0.45 16.65 -18.48
N ALA A 56 -0.46 17.13 -19.33
CA ALA A 56 -0.53 18.51 -19.78
C ALA A 56 -0.82 19.52 -18.64
N ARG A 57 -1.35 19.07 -17.52
CA ARG A 57 -1.67 19.95 -16.39
C ARG A 57 -0.48 20.17 -15.46
N GLY A 58 0.45 19.22 -15.35
CA GLY A 58 1.48 19.23 -14.33
C GLY A 58 0.91 19.11 -12.90
N SER A 59 1.71 19.54 -11.92
CA SER A 59 1.31 19.66 -10.51
C SER A 59 1.92 20.93 -9.92
N PRO A 60 1.34 22.11 -10.24
CA PRO A 60 1.83 23.39 -9.75
C PRO A 60 1.85 23.48 -8.22
N PRO A 61 2.75 24.25 -7.59
CA PRO A 61 3.80 25.06 -8.25
C PRO A 61 5.08 24.28 -8.60
N LYS A 62 5.21 23.01 -8.17
CA LYS A 62 6.49 22.28 -8.22
C LYS A 62 6.76 21.59 -9.56
N ILE A 63 5.72 21.16 -10.25
CA ILE A 63 5.84 20.38 -11.50
C ILE A 63 5.10 21.14 -12.61
N PRO A 64 5.82 21.65 -13.62
CA PRO A 64 5.19 22.36 -14.73
C PRO A 64 4.36 21.42 -15.62
N PRO A 65 3.48 21.99 -16.48
CA PRO A 65 2.82 21.26 -17.54
C PRO A 65 3.82 20.52 -18.45
N GLU A 66 3.41 19.36 -18.96
CA GLU A 66 4.20 18.54 -19.91
C GLU A 66 5.61 18.17 -19.41
N ALA A 67 5.83 18.11 -18.09
CA ALA A 67 7.12 17.77 -17.52
C ALA A 67 7.41 16.27 -17.59
N THR A 68 8.58 15.91 -18.08
CA THR A 68 9.19 14.61 -17.87
C THR A 68 9.83 14.56 -16.50
N LEU A 69 9.57 13.51 -15.75
CA LEU A 69 10.04 13.35 -14.38
C LEU A 69 11.08 12.23 -14.28
N HIS A 70 12.16 12.49 -13.57
CA HIS A 70 13.21 11.53 -13.28
C HIS A 70 13.23 11.19 -11.80
N PHE A 71 13.06 9.91 -11.50
CA PHE A 71 13.09 9.38 -10.13
C PHE A 71 14.29 8.46 -9.95
N GLU A 72 14.89 8.51 -8.79
CA GLU A 72 15.74 7.46 -8.27
C GLU A 72 14.96 6.77 -7.16
N ILE A 73 14.66 5.50 -7.33
CA ILE A 73 13.78 4.74 -6.45
C ILE A 73 14.53 3.53 -5.92
N GLU A 74 14.48 3.36 -4.60
CA GLU A 74 14.96 2.18 -3.90
C GLU A 74 13.78 1.41 -3.31
N LEU A 75 13.61 0.13 -3.66
CA LEU A 75 12.56 -0.71 -3.11
C LEU A 75 13.01 -1.36 -1.80
N LEU A 76 12.69 -0.71 -0.68
CA LEU A 76 13.11 -1.14 0.65
C LEU A 76 12.40 -2.44 1.10
N LYS A 77 11.08 -2.48 0.97
CA LYS A 77 10.24 -3.64 1.31
C LYS A 77 8.83 -3.51 0.74
N TRP A 78 8.14 -4.60 0.64
CA TRP A 78 6.69 -4.60 0.43
C TRP A 78 6.00 -5.56 1.39
N VAL A 79 4.71 -5.33 1.63
CA VAL A 79 3.83 -6.23 2.38
C VAL A 79 2.84 -6.82 1.38
N GLN A 80 2.67 -8.12 1.42
CA GLN A 80 1.73 -8.81 0.54
C GLN A 80 0.36 -8.91 1.24
N GLY A 81 -0.69 -8.39 0.60
CA GLY A 81 -2.05 -8.43 1.11
C GLY A 81 -2.89 -7.25 0.62
N ASP A 82 -4.18 -7.29 0.93
CA ASP A 82 -5.10 -6.18 0.68
C ASP A 82 -5.06 -5.20 1.85
N ASP A 83 -4.82 -3.94 1.57
CA ASP A 83 -4.98 -2.86 2.54
C ASP A 83 -6.48 -2.56 2.69
N LEU A 84 -7.03 -2.85 3.85
CA LEU A 84 -8.46 -2.69 4.12
C LEU A 84 -8.84 -1.27 4.56
N THR A 85 -7.88 -0.51 5.09
CA THR A 85 -8.09 0.84 5.65
C THR A 85 -7.59 1.96 4.75
N GLY A 86 -6.75 1.63 3.75
CA GLY A 86 -6.18 2.58 2.80
C GLY A 86 -4.93 3.33 3.31
N ASP A 87 -4.55 3.11 4.57
CA ASP A 87 -3.38 3.70 5.24
C ASP A 87 -2.34 2.64 5.67
N THR A 88 -2.53 1.39 5.22
CA THR A 88 -1.77 0.21 5.64
C THR A 88 -1.93 -0.16 7.13
N GLY A 89 -2.93 0.38 7.80
CA GLY A 89 -3.22 0.08 9.20
C GLY A 89 -3.70 -1.36 9.38
N VAL A 90 -4.57 -1.83 8.47
CA VAL A 90 -5.05 -3.22 8.49
C VAL A 90 -4.79 -3.90 7.16
N MET A 91 -3.91 -4.90 7.18
CA MET A 91 -3.53 -5.68 5.99
C MET A 91 -4.13 -7.08 6.04
N LYS A 92 -4.88 -7.46 4.99
CA LYS A 92 -5.44 -8.81 4.82
C LYS A 92 -4.63 -9.62 3.82
N LYS A 93 -4.16 -10.81 4.23
CA LYS A 93 -3.59 -11.82 3.33
C LYS A 93 -4.46 -13.06 3.33
N ILE A 94 -5.01 -13.43 2.18
CA ILE A 94 -5.77 -14.66 2.03
C ILE A 94 -4.80 -15.84 1.99
N LEU A 95 -4.89 -16.75 2.96
CA LEU A 95 -4.08 -17.97 3.01
C LEU A 95 -4.79 -19.14 2.31
N LEU A 96 -6.12 -19.21 2.45
CA LEU A 96 -6.99 -20.16 1.79
C LEU A 96 -8.25 -19.43 1.33
N LYS A 97 -8.56 -19.52 0.05
CA LYS A 97 -9.75 -18.87 -0.50
C LYS A 97 -11.01 -19.67 -0.12
N GLY A 98 -12.03 -18.97 0.36
CA GLY A 98 -13.36 -19.58 0.58
C GLY A 98 -14.05 -19.95 -0.73
N ASP A 99 -14.97 -20.88 -0.64
CA ASP A 99 -15.73 -21.48 -1.76
C ASP A 99 -17.02 -20.72 -2.10
N LYS A 100 -17.47 -19.80 -1.23
CA LYS A 100 -18.71 -19.04 -1.37
C LYS A 100 -18.45 -17.56 -1.61
N TRP A 101 -19.37 -16.91 -2.33
CA TRP A 101 -19.28 -15.48 -2.67
C TRP A 101 -19.81 -14.55 -1.57
N GLN A 102 -20.52 -15.10 -0.58
CA GLN A 102 -21.13 -14.34 0.50
C GLN A 102 -20.10 -13.94 1.55
N SER A 103 -20.21 -12.70 2.02
CA SER A 103 -19.46 -12.16 3.15
C SER A 103 -20.41 -11.77 4.27
N PRO A 104 -20.00 -11.90 5.54
CA PRO A 104 -20.82 -11.50 6.67
C PRO A 104 -21.05 -9.98 6.67
N LYS A 105 -22.17 -9.55 7.24
CA LYS A 105 -22.59 -8.16 7.37
C LYS A 105 -22.61 -7.75 8.84
N GLU A 106 -22.71 -6.46 9.07
CA GLU A 106 -22.93 -5.91 10.42
C GLU A 106 -24.21 -6.50 11.04
N GLY A 107 -24.09 -6.99 12.26
CA GLY A 107 -25.17 -7.67 13.00
C GLY A 107 -25.18 -9.17 12.86
N ASP A 108 -24.41 -9.75 11.93
CA ASP A 108 -24.30 -11.20 11.81
C ASP A 108 -23.48 -11.80 12.97
N ASP A 109 -23.89 -12.99 13.42
CA ASP A 109 -23.08 -13.81 14.32
C ASP A 109 -22.13 -14.68 13.48
N ILE A 110 -20.84 -14.54 13.75
CA ILE A 110 -19.79 -15.30 13.08
C ILE A 110 -19.09 -16.23 14.06
N THR A 111 -18.69 -17.40 13.59
CA THR A 111 -17.83 -18.31 14.34
C THR A 111 -16.42 -18.25 13.77
N ILE A 112 -15.45 -17.87 14.58
CA ILE A 112 -14.06 -17.71 14.16
C ILE A 112 -13.11 -18.52 15.06
N SER A 113 -11.99 -18.94 14.49
CA SER A 113 -10.81 -19.35 15.23
C SER A 113 -9.68 -18.39 14.89
N TRP A 114 -8.95 -17.93 15.89
CA TRP A 114 -7.90 -16.92 15.68
C TRP A 114 -6.70 -17.16 16.60
N LYS A 115 -5.54 -16.63 16.20
CA LYS A 115 -4.31 -16.59 16.99
C LYS A 115 -3.68 -15.21 16.86
N GLY A 116 -3.50 -14.52 17.99
CA GLY A 116 -2.80 -13.23 18.04
C GLY A 116 -1.33 -13.42 18.38
N ARG A 117 -0.44 -12.69 17.65
CA ARG A 117 1.02 -12.75 17.86
C ARG A 117 1.62 -11.35 17.82
N VAL A 118 2.59 -11.11 18.72
CA VAL A 118 3.47 -9.94 18.73
C VAL A 118 4.90 -10.44 18.65
N ASP A 119 5.69 -9.93 17.71
CA ASP A 119 7.09 -10.33 17.47
C ASP A 119 7.29 -11.86 17.35
N GLY A 120 6.31 -12.53 16.71
CA GLY A 120 6.31 -13.98 16.52
C GLY A 120 5.84 -14.79 17.73
N LYS A 121 5.66 -14.18 18.91
CA LYS A 121 5.14 -14.84 20.13
C LYS A 121 3.62 -14.74 20.17
N GLU A 122 2.96 -15.88 20.41
CA GLU A 122 1.51 -15.92 20.61
C GLU A 122 1.16 -15.31 21.98
N PHE A 123 0.21 -14.36 21.99
CA PHE A 123 -0.28 -13.76 23.22
C PHE A 123 -1.70 -14.21 23.57
N ALA A 124 -2.49 -14.59 22.57
CA ALA A 124 -3.84 -15.11 22.78
C ALA A 124 -4.31 -15.91 21.57
N SER A 125 -5.26 -16.82 21.78
CA SER A 125 -5.95 -17.57 20.74
C SER A 125 -7.33 -18.01 21.20
N ALA A 126 -8.23 -18.26 20.27
CA ALA A 126 -9.51 -18.88 20.53
C ALA A 126 -9.92 -19.79 19.37
N GLU A 127 -10.64 -20.86 19.70
CA GLU A 127 -11.21 -21.77 18.71
C GLU A 127 -12.75 -21.71 18.78
N LYS A 128 -13.38 -21.64 17.58
CA LYS A 128 -14.84 -21.64 17.43
C LYS A 128 -15.57 -20.63 18.32
N GLN A 129 -14.95 -19.46 18.51
CA GLN A 129 -15.57 -18.35 19.24
C GLN A 129 -16.68 -17.73 18.40
N VAL A 130 -17.85 -17.52 18.99
CA VAL A 130 -18.96 -16.80 18.36
C VAL A 130 -18.85 -15.32 18.70
N VAL A 131 -18.89 -14.47 17.68
CA VAL A 131 -18.78 -13.01 17.80
C VAL A 131 -19.86 -12.36 16.94
N SER A 132 -20.60 -11.41 17.51
CA SER A 132 -21.56 -10.59 16.76
C SER A 132 -20.88 -9.38 16.15
N LEU A 133 -20.87 -9.25 14.84
CA LEU A 133 -20.22 -8.13 14.13
C LEU A 133 -20.90 -6.79 14.44
N GLY A 134 -20.11 -5.78 14.75
CA GLY A 134 -20.58 -4.43 15.02
C GLY A 134 -21.15 -4.20 16.43
N LYS A 135 -21.29 -5.25 17.26
CA LYS A 135 -21.82 -5.13 18.64
C LYS A 135 -20.80 -5.38 19.74
N THR A 136 -19.68 -6.00 19.42
CA THR A 136 -18.70 -6.39 20.43
C THR A 136 -17.52 -5.43 20.42
N LYS A 137 -17.22 -4.78 21.56
CA LYS A 137 -15.88 -4.24 21.80
C LYS A 137 -14.94 -5.43 21.83
N MET A 138 -14.15 -5.62 20.79
CA MET A 138 -13.06 -6.59 20.82
C MET A 138 -11.98 -6.03 21.75
N VAL A 139 -11.90 -6.65 22.92
CA VAL A 139 -10.78 -6.66 23.89
C VAL A 139 -10.30 -5.28 24.38
N GLU A 140 -10.52 -4.99 25.64
CA GLU A 140 -9.60 -4.14 26.43
C GLU A 140 -8.26 -4.87 26.68
#